data_908b86498f2854c3a976e60a4da5e812
#
_entry.id   908b86498f2854c3a976e60a4da5e812
#
_cell.length_a   1.000
_cell.length_b   1.000
_cell.length_c   1.000
_cell.angle_alpha   90.00
_cell.angle_beta   90.00
_cell.angle_gamma   90.00
#
_symmetry.space_group_name_H-M   'P 1'
#
loop_
_entity.id
_entity.type
_entity.pdbx_description
1 polymer ?
#
loop_
_entity_poly.entity_id
_entity_poly.type
_entity_poly.pdbx_seq_one_letter_code
_entity_poly.pdbx_strand_id
1 'polypeptide(L)'
;GTTLYNVPWGTNAQVAGAVKGTGAQAFKATQQKQIANAVYIYGTANNLSGWVNQSVLSLPKATQQIVQAVSQIGQLKATNSGVRATIFDPTGKDASSHADRTYKITKTASANNQNFVLLQNANNTPLGWFKTEDMLSQQLGKEVPAAGQYVVNTNTTGLYAMPWGTAKQRIDTLKALTNRSFNATKSVLVGKDTYLFGNINQKMGWINKNELTAKAIAQPKPTPTQIKTLTKPEDYVVYNRNGQYFTNIGDAKARGYLSSYYESLFNVQRTALVNGVTWYYGQFNDGTRAWVKSADLRSQLTRYINSPYSFNQAVGIQSQLSYKPQIQRVPGQWVDATRAEVANAMNPLTIEKDPTQKYQFLKLDKYQGLDATQLNKLLAGKGILAGQGAAFKQAAQANNINEIYLISHALLETGNGSSTLANGGYVDAKNKVVTNATPKYYNMFGIGAVDTDAIRGGFKTAEAYGWNTVSKAIVGGASFIKDRYIGIGQNTLYRMRWNPDQPGTHQYATDINWASHNAARMKQFYDAVGAVGKYFDVDRYKQ
;
A
#
# COMPACT_ATOMS: atom_id res chain seq x y z
N GLY A 1 -34.33 36.70 -17.29
CA GLY A 1 -34.04 35.38 -17.90
C GLY A 1 -32.76 35.44 -18.73
N THR A 2 -32.05 34.35 -18.88
CA THR A 2 -30.83 34.26 -19.70
C THR A 2 -31.21 34.26 -21.18
N THR A 3 -30.63 35.18 -21.99
CA THR A 3 -30.83 35.23 -23.42
C THR A 3 -29.93 34.24 -24.14
N LEU A 4 -30.51 33.42 -25.05
CA LEU A 4 -29.76 32.54 -25.94
C LEU A 4 -29.67 33.19 -27.32
N TYR A 5 -28.58 32.94 -28.05
CA TYR A 5 -28.27 33.53 -29.31
C TYR A 5 -28.12 32.47 -30.43
N ASN A 6 -28.45 32.82 -31.67
CA ASN A 6 -28.30 31.93 -32.82
C ASN A 6 -26.80 31.67 -33.18
N VAL A 7 -25.94 32.58 -32.80
CA VAL A 7 -24.47 32.47 -32.98
C VAL A 7 -23.74 32.77 -31.69
N PRO A 8 -22.53 32.23 -31.50
CA PRO A 8 -21.71 32.62 -30.35
C PRO A 8 -21.35 34.11 -30.45
N TRP A 9 -21.36 34.82 -29.31
CA TRP A 9 -21.20 36.26 -29.26
C TRP A 9 -22.24 37.06 -30.09
N GLY A 10 -23.48 36.55 -30.09
CA GLY A 10 -24.60 37.19 -30.83
C GLY A 10 -25.01 38.54 -30.26
N THR A 11 -25.51 39.40 -31.13
CA THR A 11 -26.12 40.71 -30.81
C THR A 11 -27.64 40.57 -30.62
N ASN A 12 -28.30 41.65 -30.21
CA ASN A 12 -29.75 41.67 -30.03
C ASN A 12 -30.53 41.28 -31.30
N ALA A 13 -29.95 41.47 -32.51
CA ALA A 13 -30.54 41.03 -33.77
C ALA A 13 -30.44 39.50 -33.98
N GLN A 14 -29.67 38.81 -33.20
CA GLN A 14 -29.38 37.38 -33.32
C GLN A 14 -29.89 36.56 -32.14
N VAL A 15 -30.86 37.07 -31.42
CA VAL A 15 -31.48 36.41 -30.28
C VAL A 15 -32.28 35.20 -30.73
N ALA A 16 -31.95 34.00 -30.21
CA ALA A 16 -32.76 32.80 -30.41
C ALA A 16 -33.98 32.80 -29.46
N GLY A 17 -33.85 33.42 -28.31
CA GLY A 17 -34.90 33.58 -27.31
C GLY A 17 -34.37 33.79 -25.90
N ALA A 18 -35.26 34.06 -24.97
CA ALA A 18 -34.93 34.17 -23.54
C ALA A 18 -35.50 32.99 -22.75
N VAL A 19 -34.67 32.34 -21.97
CA VAL A 19 -35.10 31.26 -21.07
C VAL A 19 -35.97 31.88 -19.95
N LYS A 20 -37.26 31.56 -19.95
CA LYS A 20 -38.25 32.06 -18.97
C LYS A 20 -38.31 31.07 -17.80
N GLY A 21 -38.44 31.57 -16.57
CA GLY A 21 -38.62 30.80 -15.34
C GLY A 21 -38.10 31.54 -14.13
N THR A 22 -38.59 31.18 -12.94
CA THR A 22 -38.08 31.63 -11.64
C THR A 22 -37.03 30.66 -11.14
N GLY A 23 -35.84 31.15 -10.84
CA GLY A 23 -34.73 30.36 -10.36
C GLY A 23 -33.83 29.78 -11.47
N ALA A 24 -32.85 28.99 -11.11
CA ALA A 24 -31.91 28.37 -12.06
C ALA A 24 -32.62 27.33 -12.94
N GLN A 25 -32.45 27.45 -14.25
CA GLN A 25 -33.01 26.52 -15.23
C GLN A 25 -31.91 25.55 -15.74
N ALA A 26 -32.26 24.29 -15.96
CA ALA A 26 -31.34 23.31 -16.51
C ALA A 26 -30.98 23.65 -17.96
N PHE A 27 -29.70 23.78 -18.28
CA PHE A 27 -29.17 24.00 -19.60
C PHE A 27 -28.34 22.78 -20.06
N LYS A 28 -28.78 22.07 -21.07
CA LYS A 28 -28.09 20.89 -21.64
C LYS A 28 -27.09 21.35 -22.67
N ALA A 29 -25.83 21.46 -22.30
CA ALA A 29 -24.74 21.84 -23.20
C ALA A 29 -24.41 20.71 -24.20
N THR A 30 -24.15 21.08 -25.45
CA THR A 30 -23.81 20.13 -26.54
C THR A 30 -22.54 20.52 -27.29
N GLN A 31 -22.19 21.82 -27.37
CA GLN A 31 -21.00 22.32 -28.04
C GLN A 31 -20.39 23.48 -27.26
N GLN A 32 -19.09 23.71 -27.47
CA GLN A 32 -18.42 24.93 -26.97
C GLN A 32 -17.57 25.57 -28.07
N LYS A 33 -17.42 26.88 -28.00
CA LYS A 33 -16.56 27.66 -28.90
C LYS A 33 -15.89 28.78 -28.11
N GLN A 34 -14.58 28.91 -28.29
CA GLN A 34 -13.81 30.02 -27.73
C GLN A 34 -13.74 31.15 -28.75
N ILE A 35 -14.06 32.39 -28.34
CA ILE A 35 -13.93 33.62 -29.13
C ILE A 35 -13.18 34.62 -28.24
N ALA A 36 -11.98 35.01 -28.65
CA ALA A 36 -11.05 35.79 -27.84
C ALA A 36 -10.88 35.15 -26.46
N ASN A 37 -11.11 35.90 -25.39
CA ASN A 37 -10.96 35.41 -23.99
C ASN A 37 -12.29 34.89 -23.40
N ALA A 38 -13.35 34.76 -24.21
CA ALA A 38 -14.64 34.27 -23.74
C ALA A 38 -14.99 32.91 -24.35
N VAL A 39 -15.58 32.05 -23.50
CA VAL A 39 -16.09 30.74 -23.93
C VAL A 39 -17.61 30.83 -24.08
N TYR A 40 -18.13 30.35 -25.20
CA TYR A 40 -19.55 30.26 -25.49
C TYR A 40 -19.98 28.82 -25.57
N ILE A 41 -21.13 28.51 -24.99
CA ILE A 41 -21.69 27.16 -24.90
C ILE A 41 -23.00 27.14 -25.71
N TYR A 42 -23.14 26.18 -26.62
CA TYR A 42 -24.41 25.88 -27.27
C TYR A 42 -25.15 24.79 -26.55
N GLY A 43 -26.41 24.96 -26.33
CA GLY A 43 -27.23 23.96 -25.65
C GLY A 43 -28.71 24.32 -25.66
N THR A 44 -29.48 23.57 -24.88
CA THR A 44 -30.94 23.66 -24.81
C THR A 44 -31.41 23.84 -23.38
N ALA A 45 -32.31 24.81 -23.16
CA ALA A 45 -33.05 24.98 -21.91
C ALA A 45 -34.52 25.27 -22.26
N ASN A 46 -35.47 24.61 -21.60
CA ASN A 46 -36.93 24.80 -21.77
C ASN A 46 -37.35 24.77 -23.24
N ASN A 47 -36.86 23.79 -24.04
CA ASN A 47 -37.08 23.63 -25.47
C ASN A 47 -36.54 24.75 -26.36
N LEU A 48 -35.76 25.68 -25.82
CA LEU A 48 -35.10 26.74 -26.55
C LEU A 48 -33.61 26.40 -26.69
N SER A 49 -33.10 26.40 -27.94
CA SER A 49 -31.70 26.12 -28.24
C SER A 49 -30.94 27.35 -28.65
N GLY A 50 -29.68 27.48 -28.24
CA GLY A 50 -28.85 28.62 -28.62
C GLY A 50 -27.53 28.69 -27.87
N TRP A 51 -26.75 29.71 -28.24
CA TRP A 51 -25.47 30.01 -27.63
C TRP A 51 -25.62 30.95 -26.42
N VAL A 52 -24.81 30.73 -25.41
CA VAL A 52 -24.72 31.61 -24.22
C VAL A 52 -23.27 31.72 -23.79
N ASN A 53 -22.91 32.85 -23.22
CA ASN A 53 -21.58 32.98 -22.60
C ASN A 53 -21.50 32.07 -21.38
N GLN A 54 -20.40 31.33 -21.25
CA GLN A 54 -20.19 30.39 -20.13
C GLN A 54 -20.28 31.08 -18.76
N SER A 55 -19.94 32.34 -18.66
CA SER A 55 -19.98 33.10 -17.39
C SER A 55 -21.37 33.22 -16.77
N VAL A 56 -22.44 33.05 -17.55
CA VAL A 56 -23.81 33.07 -17.04
C VAL A 56 -24.35 31.67 -16.70
N LEU A 57 -23.55 30.64 -16.93
CA LEU A 57 -23.87 29.28 -16.56
C LEU A 57 -23.13 28.96 -15.27
N SER A 58 -23.86 28.55 -14.26
CA SER A 58 -23.27 27.86 -13.13
C SER A 58 -23.41 26.36 -13.35
N LEU A 59 -22.35 25.61 -13.16
CA LEU A 59 -22.52 24.17 -12.99
C LEU A 59 -23.54 24.00 -11.85
N PRO A 60 -24.56 23.13 -12.01
CA PRO A 60 -25.36 22.77 -10.86
C PRO A 60 -24.37 22.44 -9.75
N LYS A 61 -24.59 22.94 -8.52
CA LYS A 61 -23.76 22.56 -7.38
C LYS A 61 -23.71 21.04 -7.40
N ALA A 62 -22.73 20.49 -8.08
CA ALA A 62 -22.41 19.09 -8.01
C ALA A 62 -22.00 18.93 -6.54
N THR A 63 -22.90 18.44 -5.73
CA THR A 63 -22.55 17.81 -4.48
C THR A 63 -21.45 16.85 -4.89
N GLN A 64 -20.25 17.05 -4.37
CA GLN A 64 -19.00 16.42 -4.78
C GLN A 64 -19.24 14.99 -5.27
N GLN A 65 -18.94 14.72 -6.53
CA GLN A 65 -18.97 13.38 -7.09
C GLN A 65 -17.84 12.58 -6.46
N ILE A 66 -18.14 11.89 -5.36
CA ILE A 66 -17.20 10.95 -4.77
C ILE A 66 -17.48 9.61 -5.41
N VAL A 67 -16.72 9.28 -6.46
CA VAL A 67 -16.71 7.94 -7.03
C VAL A 67 -15.64 7.13 -6.29
N GLN A 68 -16.07 6.12 -5.54
CA GLN A 68 -15.18 5.22 -4.82
C GLN A 68 -15.17 3.85 -5.47
N ALA A 69 -13.96 3.28 -5.64
CA ALA A 69 -13.82 1.87 -6.00
C ALA A 69 -14.18 1.01 -4.78
N VAL A 70 -15.02 0.01 -5.00
CA VAL A 70 -15.44 -0.95 -3.97
C VAL A 70 -15.36 -2.38 -4.49
N SER A 71 -15.30 -3.33 -3.58
CA SER A 71 -15.42 -4.75 -3.90
C SER A 71 -16.65 -5.30 -3.18
N GLN A 72 -17.78 -5.23 -3.86
CA GLN A 72 -19.06 -5.72 -3.34
C GLN A 72 -19.77 -6.57 -4.39
N ILE A 73 -20.78 -7.28 -3.95
CA ILE A 73 -21.70 -8.03 -4.79
C ILE A 73 -23.13 -7.69 -4.36
N GLY A 74 -24.05 -7.61 -5.30
CA GLY A 74 -25.43 -7.22 -4.99
C GLY A 74 -26.46 -7.92 -5.85
N GLN A 75 -27.62 -8.17 -5.27
CA GLN A 75 -28.81 -8.65 -5.97
C GLN A 75 -29.71 -7.46 -6.32
N LEU A 76 -30.01 -7.30 -7.60
CA LEU A 76 -30.93 -6.26 -8.07
C LEU A 76 -32.36 -6.67 -7.74
N LYS A 77 -33.08 -5.82 -7.05
CA LYS A 77 -34.48 -6.04 -6.66
C LYS A 77 -35.38 -6.16 -7.89
N ALA A 78 -36.51 -6.90 -7.77
CA ALA A 78 -37.52 -7.03 -8.81
C ALA A 78 -38.08 -5.67 -9.24
N THR A 79 -38.42 -4.81 -8.27
CA THR A 79 -38.76 -3.41 -8.51
C THR A 79 -37.52 -2.57 -8.33
N ASN A 80 -37.10 -1.90 -9.39
CA ASN A 80 -35.92 -1.03 -9.39
C ASN A 80 -36.13 0.21 -10.25
N SER A 81 -35.33 1.22 -10.04
CA SER A 81 -35.44 2.52 -10.71
C SER A 81 -34.78 2.58 -12.09
N GLY A 82 -34.34 1.43 -12.63
CA GLY A 82 -33.73 1.27 -13.93
C GLY A 82 -32.25 1.61 -14.01
N VAL A 83 -31.65 1.26 -15.14
CA VAL A 83 -30.21 1.46 -15.43
C VAL A 83 -29.94 2.84 -16.00
N ARG A 84 -28.86 3.47 -15.56
CA ARG A 84 -28.39 4.78 -16.03
C ARG A 84 -27.01 4.68 -16.67
N ALA A 85 -26.80 5.43 -17.73
CA ALA A 85 -25.47 5.53 -18.33
C ALA A 85 -24.52 6.36 -17.42
N THR A 86 -25.05 7.40 -16.77
CA THR A 86 -24.34 8.25 -15.82
C THR A 86 -25.17 8.44 -14.55
N ILE A 87 -24.52 8.79 -13.45
CA ILE A 87 -25.20 9.11 -12.16
C ILE A 87 -26.02 10.41 -12.21
N PHE A 88 -25.89 11.19 -13.27
CA PHE A 88 -26.62 12.45 -13.47
C PHE A 88 -27.90 12.27 -14.32
N ASP A 89 -28.10 11.08 -14.88
CA ASP A 89 -29.31 10.80 -15.66
C ASP A 89 -30.53 10.82 -14.72
N PRO A 90 -31.53 11.66 -14.96
CA PRO A 90 -32.66 11.87 -14.03
C PRO A 90 -33.53 10.61 -13.91
N THR A 91 -33.65 9.85 -14.98
CA THR A 91 -34.44 8.59 -15.03
C THR A 91 -33.60 7.43 -15.52
N GLY A 92 -33.81 6.25 -14.97
CA GLY A 92 -33.22 5.01 -15.49
C GLY A 92 -34.03 4.47 -16.67
N LYS A 93 -33.34 3.79 -17.60
CA LYS A 93 -33.97 2.96 -18.63
C LYS A 93 -34.47 1.66 -17.99
N ASP A 94 -35.49 1.03 -18.58
CA ASP A 94 -35.97 -0.24 -18.11
C ASP A 94 -34.86 -1.27 -17.94
N ALA A 95 -34.82 -1.88 -16.78
CA ALA A 95 -33.84 -2.90 -16.39
C ALA A 95 -34.52 -4.18 -15.86
N SER A 96 -35.77 -4.40 -16.19
CA SER A 96 -36.56 -5.57 -15.78
C SER A 96 -35.90 -6.91 -16.12
N SER A 97 -35.21 -6.97 -17.27
CA SER A 97 -34.43 -8.15 -17.70
C SER A 97 -33.23 -8.45 -16.79
N HIS A 98 -32.77 -7.48 -16.03
CA HIS A 98 -31.67 -7.59 -15.06
C HIS A 98 -32.14 -7.85 -13.65
N ALA A 99 -33.43 -7.70 -13.35
CA ALA A 99 -34.01 -7.88 -12.03
C ALA A 99 -33.86 -9.31 -11.49
N ASP A 100 -33.80 -9.45 -10.19
CA ASP A 100 -33.59 -10.72 -9.47
C ASP A 100 -32.35 -11.48 -9.93
N ARG A 101 -31.26 -10.75 -10.17
CA ARG A 101 -29.94 -11.30 -10.52
C ARG A 101 -28.86 -10.68 -9.66
N THR A 102 -27.79 -11.41 -9.47
CA THR A 102 -26.59 -10.97 -8.74
C THR A 102 -25.56 -10.39 -9.68
N TYR A 103 -24.93 -9.28 -9.28
CA TYR A 103 -23.92 -8.55 -10.02
C TYR A 103 -22.76 -8.15 -9.11
N LYS A 104 -21.57 -7.98 -9.68
CA LYS A 104 -20.46 -7.32 -9.00
C LYS A 104 -20.73 -5.82 -8.92
N ILE A 105 -20.46 -5.22 -7.78
CA ILE A 105 -20.49 -3.77 -7.56
C ILE A 105 -19.04 -3.32 -7.46
N THR A 106 -18.60 -2.52 -8.42
CA THR A 106 -17.18 -2.12 -8.55
C THR A 106 -16.91 -0.68 -8.17
N LYS A 107 -17.95 0.14 -8.19
CA LYS A 107 -17.88 1.54 -7.77
C LYS A 107 -19.17 1.95 -7.07
N THR A 108 -19.03 2.87 -6.12
CA THR A 108 -20.13 3.64 -5.54
C THR A 108 -19.96 5.10 -5.90
N ALA A 109 -21.05 5.83 -6.03
CA ALA A 109 -21.04 7.25 -6.29
C ALA A 109 -22.25 7.93 -5.67
N SER A 110 -22.14 9.21 -5.35
CA SER A 110 -23.24 10.04 -4.84
C SER A 110 -23.44 11.25 -5.73
N ALA A 111 -24.68 11.51 -6.10
CA ALA A 111 -25.07 12.72 -6.84
C ALA A 111 -26.49 13.14 -6.43
N ASN A 112 -26.74 14.44 -6.25
CA ASN A 112 -28.06 14.98 -5.94
C ASN A 112 -28.76 14.28 -4.75
N ASN A 113 -28.03 14.04 -3.66
CA ASN A 113 -28.49 13.30 -2.46
C ASN A 113 -28.97 11.86 -2.73
N GLN A 114 -28.57 11.28 -3.85
CA GLN A 114 -28.82 9.88 -4.18
C GLN A 114 -27.50 9.13 -4.27
N ASN A 115 -27.52 7.87 -3.84
CA ASN A 115 -26.36 6.99 -3.93
C ASN A 115 -26.55 5.97 -5.04
N PHE A 116 -25.49 5.72 -5.79
CA PHE A 116 -25.47 4.86 -6.94
C PHE A 116 -24.36 3.80 -6.83
N VAL A 117 -24.57 2.69 -7.50
CA VAL A 117 -23.59 1.60 -7.64
C VAL A 117 -23.41 1.25 -9.13
N LEU A 118 -22.18 1.00 -9.55
CA LEU A 118 -21.86 0.53 -10.89
C LEU A 118 -21.84 -1.00 -10.89
N LEU A 119 -22.74 -1.60 -11.67
CA LEU A 119 -22.87 -3.05 -11.77
C LEU A 119 -22.05 -3.61 -12.94
N GLN A 120 -21.48 -4.81 -12.71
CA GLN A 120 -20.84 -5.64 -13.72
C GLN A 120 -21.35 -7.07 -13.66
N ASN A 121 -21.45 -7.71 -14.82
CA ASN A 121 -21.82 -9.13 -14.93
C ASN A 121 -20.62 -10.04 -14.55
N ALA A 122 -20.83 -11.36 -14.64
CA ALA A 122 -19.80 -12.38 -14.34
C ALA A 122 -18.53 -12.22 -15.20
N ASN A 123 -18.66 -11.71 -16.43
CA ASN A 123 -17.57 -11.50 -17.38
C ASN A 123 -16.94 -10.10 -17.25
N ASN A 124 -17.22 -9.38 -16.15
CA ASN A 124 -16.75 -8.03 -15.88
C ASN A 124 -17.22 -6.96 -16.89
N THR A 125 -18.27 -7.22 -17.66
CA THR A 125 -18.87 -6.23 -18.56
C THR A 125 -19.73 -5.28 -17.75
N PRO A 126 -19.49 -3.95 -17.81
CA PRO A 126 -20.34 -2.98 -17.13
C PRO A 126 -21.77 -2.98 -17.68
N LEU A 127 -22.76 -2.94 -16.78
CA LEU A 127 -24.16 -2.76 -17.15
C LEU A 127 -24.57 -1.29 -17.10
N GLY A 128 -24.08 -0.54 -16.14
CA GLY A 128 -24.45 0.83 -15.88
C GLY A 128 -24.66 1.11 -14.39
N TRP A 129 -25.15 2.31 -14.10
CA TRP A 129 -25.39 2.79 -12.74
C TRP A 129 -26.83 2.50 -12.32
N PHE A 130 -26.98 1.99 -11.09
CA PHE A 130 -28.26 1.75 -10.43
C PHE A 130 -28.28 2.50 -9.11
N LYS A 131 -29.44 2.83 -8.58
CA LYS A 131 -29.54 3.37 -7.23
C LYS A 131 -29.14 2.31 -6.21
N THR A 132 -28.44 2.71 -5.16
CA THR A 132 -28.04 1.80 -4.09
C THR A 132 -29.24 1.15 -3.40
N GLU A 133 -30.35 1.88 -3.27
CA GLU A 133 -31.60 1.38 -2.70
C GLU A 133 -32.25 0.23 -3.48
N ASP A 134 -31.92 0.11 -4.77
CA ASP A 134 -32.39 -0.99 -5.63
C ASP A 134 -31.64 -2.31 -5.39
N MET A 135 -30.62 -2.30 -4.55
CA MET A 135 -29.74 -3.44 -4.34
C MET A 135 -29.86 -4.02 -2.92
N LEU A 136 -29.71 -5.33 -2.83
CA LEU A 136 -29.28 -6.02 -1.61
C LEU A 136 -27.78 -6.27 -1.79
N SER A 137 -26.91 -5.69 -0.97
CA SER A 137 -25.46 -5.74 -1.18
C SER A 137 -24.73 -6.42 -0.03
N GLN A 138 -23.61 -7.08 -0.37
CA GLN A 138 -22.69 -7.72 0.55
C GLN A 138 -21.23 -7.36 0.14
N GLN A 139 -20.32 -7.42 1.11
CA GLN A 139 -18.90 -7.32 0.80
C GLN A 139 -18.46 -8.53 -0.03
N LEU A 140 -17.66 -8.29 -1.07
CA LEU A 140 -17.07 -9.32 -1.91
C LEU A 140 -15.58 -9.40 -1.63
N GLY A 141 -15.15 -10.53 -1.11
CA GLY A 141 -13.74 -10.83 -0.91
C GLY A 141 -13.01 -11.05 -2.23
N LYS A 142 -11.71 -11.19 -2.16
CA LYS A 142 -10.88 -11.55 -3.31
C LYS A 142 -11.05 -13.04 -3.60
N GLU A 143 -11.16 -13.42 -4.87
CA GLU A 143 -11.10 -14.82 -5.28
C GLU A 143 -9.70 -15.38 -4.97
N VAL A 144 -9.68 -16.55 -4.30
CA VAL A 144 -8.44 -17.24 -3.95
C VAL A 144 -8.50 -18.69 -4.43
N PRO A 145 -7.37 -19.31 -4.83
CA PRO A 145 -7.32 -20.72 -5.14
C PRO A 145 -7.82 -21.57 -3.96
N ALA A 146 -8.69 -22.53 -4.23
CA ALA A 146 -9.26 -23.43 -3.22
C ALA A 146 -9.58 -24.78 -3.87
N ALA A 147 -8.56 -25.54 -4.20
CA ALA A 147 -8.72 -26.88 -4.74
C ALA A 147 -9.24 -27.85 -3.66
N GLY A 148 -10.26 -28.63 -4.00
CA GLY A 148 -10.81 -29.62 -3.09
C GLY A 148 -11.94 -30.42 -3.73
N GLN A 149 -12.16 -31.64 -3.22
CA GLN A 149 -13.32 -32.45 -3.58
C GLN A 149 -14.35 -32.40 -2.45
N TYR A 150 -15.59 -32.23 -2.84
CA TYR A 150 -16.71 -32.12 -1.93
C TYR A 150 -17.85 -33.01 -2.40
N VAL A 151 -18.73 -33.39 -1.47
CA VAL A 151 -20.04 -33.96 -1.77
C VAL A 151 -21.08 -32.87 -1.56
N VAL A 152 -21.94 -32.68 -2.56
CA VAL A 152 -23.04 -31.73 -2.46
C VAL A 152 -24.11 -32.28 -1.54
N ASN A 153 -24.50 -31.52 -0.52
CA ASN A 153 -25.51 -31.92 0.45
C ASN A 153 -26.91 -31.99 -0.17
N THR A 154 -27.82 -32.69 0.49
CA THR A 154 -29.23 -32.85 0.03
C THR A 154 -30.02 -31.55 0.08
N ASN A 155 -29.59 -30.59 0.92
CA ASN A 155 -30.22 -29.28 1.08
C ASN A 155 -29.66 -28.22 0.11
N THR A 156 -28.89 -28.61 -0.93
CA THR A 156 -28.35 -27.65 -1.90
C THR A 156 -29.44 -26.88 -2.60
N THR A 157 -29.20 -25.58 -2.78
CA THR A 157 -30.06 -24.70 -3.58
C THR A 157 -29.73 -24.77 -5.07
N GLY A 158 -28.53 -25.26 -5.42
CA GLY A 158 -28.11 -25.52 -6.78
C GLY A 158 -26.69 -25.00 -7.11
N LEU A 159 -26.37 -25.09 -8.40
CA LEU A 159 -25.15 -24.53 -9.00
C LEU A 159 -25.47 -23.20 -9.66
N TYR A 160 -24.68 -22.17 -9.41
CA TYR A 160 -24.98 -20.80 -9.84
C TYR A 160 -23.87 -20.19 -10.72
N ALA A 161 -24.27 -19.31 -11.63
CA ALA A 161 -23.33 -18.57 -12.48
C ALA A 161 -22.52 -17.50 -11.70
N MET A 162 -23.04 -17.04 -10.58
CA MET A 162 -22.39 -16.06 -9.69
C MET A 162 -22.37 -16.60 -8.25
N PRO A 163 -21.40 -16.25 -7.42
CA PRO A 163 -21.51 -16.47 -5.98
C PRO A 163 -22.70 -15.68 -5.46
N TRP A 164 -23.43 -16.24 -4.49
CA TRP A 164 -24.69 -15.67 -4.00
C TRP A 164 -25.74 -15.47 -5.10
N GLY A 165 -25.73 -16.33 -6.15
CA GLY A 165 -26.64 -16.24 -7.29
C GLY A 165 -28.09 -16.48 -6.93
N THR A 166 -29.00 -15.87 -7.68
CA THR A 166 -30.46 -16.04 -7.54
C THR A 166 -30.97 -17.19 -8.39
N ALA A 167 -32.27 -17.53 -8.25
CA ALA A 167 -32.91 -18.56 -9.05
C ALA A 167 -32.78 -18.31 -10.58
N LYS A 168 -32.76 -17.03 -11.02
CA LYS A 168 -32.56 -16.64 -12.43
C LYS A 168 -31.14 -16.88 -12.96
N GLN A 169 -30.20 -17.17 -12.07
CA GLN A 169 -28.77 -17.45 -12.40
C GLN A 169 -28.39 -18.89 -12.05
N ARG A 170 -29.36 -19.73 -11.73
CA ARG A 170 -29.12 -21.12 -11.45
C ARG A 170 -28.82 -21.87 -12.74
N ILE A 171 -27.68 -22.54 -12.76
CA ILE A 171 -27.23 -23.39 -13.86
C ILE A 171 -27.85 -24.79 -13.73
N ASP A 172 -27.94 -25.29 -12.49
CA ASP A 172 -28.51 -26.62 -12.19
C ASP A 172 -29.04 -26.68 -10.75
N THR A 173 -30.12 -27.40 -10.54
CA THR A 173 -30.68 -27.65 -9.19
C THR A 173 -29.89 -28.67 -8.40
N LEU A 174 -29.10 -29.51 -9.06
CA LEU A 174 -28.31 -30.60 -8.48
C LEU A 174 -29.12 -31.66 -7.73
N LYS A 175 -30.46 -31.64 -7.84
CA LYS A 175 -31.36 -32.56 -7.10
C LYS A 175 -31.32 -34.00 -7.63
N ALA A 176 -31.17 -34.19 -8.94
CA ALA A 176 -31.25 -35.46 -9.63
C ALA A 176 -29.90 -36.18 -9.82
N LEU A 177 -28.81 -35.72 -9.19
CA LEU A 177 -27.49 -36.28 -9.39
C LEU A 177 -27.29 -37.57 -8.58
N THR A 178 -26.86 -38.63 -9.25
CA THR A 178 -26.40 -39.88 -8.62
C THR A 178 -25.01 -39.73 -8.05
N ASN A 179 -24.14 -38.98 -8.74
CA ASN A 179 -22.80 -38.56 -8.26
C ASN A 179 -22.82 -37.07 -7.94
N ARG A 180 -22.72 -36.75 -6.68
CA ARG A 180 -22.75 -35.37 -6.16
C ARG A 180 -21.34 -34.82 -5.87
N SER A 181 -20.28 -35.39 -6.47
CA SER A 181 -18.92 -34.91 -6.29
C SER A 181 -18.71 -33.55 -7.00
N PHE A 182 -18.33 -32.57 -6.24
CA PHE A 182 -17.99 -31.24 -6.71
C PHE A 182 -16.48 -31.00 -6.56
N ASN A 183 -15.81 -30.69 -7.65
CA ASN A 183 -14.38 -30.40 -7.67
C ASN A 183 -14.19 -28.89 -7.64
N ALA A 184 -13.88 -28.34 -6.48
CA ALA A 184 -13.60 -26.93 -6.30
C ALA A 184 -12.21 -26.53 -6.83
N THR A 185 -12.09 -25.34 -7.38
CA THR A 185 -10.83 -24.77 -7.88
C THR A 185 -10.48 -23.44 -7.23
N LYS A 186 -11.49 -22.65 -6.85
CA LYS A 186 -11.30 -21.36 -6.18
C LYS A 186 -12.47 -21.06 -5.25
N SER A 187 -12.25 -20.11 -4.35
CA SER A 187 -13.26 -19.64 -3.42
C SER A 187 -13.35 -18.12 -3.36
N VAL A 188 -14.47 -17.63 -2.88
CA VAL A 188 -14.69 -16.20 -2.60
C VAL A 188 -15.55 -16.06 -1.35
N LEU A 189 -15.29 -15.04 -0.55
CA LEU A 189 -16.11 -14.66 0.60
C LEU A 189 -17.16 -13.65 0.14
N VAL A 190 -18.43 -13.87 0.47
CA VAL A 190 -19.54 -12.93 0.26
C VAL A 190 -20.21 -12.68 1.61
N GLY A 191 -20.04 -11.47 2.14
CA GLY A 191 -20.42 -11.19 3.53
C GLY A 191 -19.69 -12.12 4.49
N LYS A 192 -20.43 -13.01 5.16
CA LYS A 192 -19.89 -14.04 6.08
C LYS A 192 -19.80 -15.44 5.45
N ASP A 193 -20.34 -15.63 4.25
CA ASP A 193 -20.43 -16.93 3.61
C ASP A 193 -19.32 -17.13 2.58
N THR A 194 -18.75 -18.32 2.57
CA THR A 194 -17.76 -18.72 1.55
C THR A 194 -18.48 -19.46 0.42
N TYR A 195 -18.20 -19.06 -0.81
CA TYR A 195 -18.64 -19.74 -2.02
C TYR A 195 -17.47 -20.40 -2.70
N LEU A 196 -17.65 -21.63 -3.18
CA LEU A 196 -16.66 -22.38 -3.94
C LEU A 196 -17.09 -22.42 -5.42
N PHE A 197 -16.13 -22.16 -6.31
CA PHE A 197 -16.29 -22.33 -7.75
C PHE A 197 -15.63 -23.63 -8.18
N GLY A 198 -16.34 -24.42 -8.98
CA GLY A 198 -15.81 -25.69 -9.41
C GLY A 198 -16.70 -26.39 -10.43
N ASN A 199 -16.39 -27.64 -10.68
CA ASN A 199 -17.07 -28.50 -11.64
C ASN A 199 -17.88 -29.61 -10.95
N ILE A 200 -19.09 -29.83 -11.45
CA ILE A 200 -19.91 -31.00 -11.19
C ILE A 200 -20.62 -31.43 -12.47
N ASN A 201 -20.43 -32.68 -12.90
CA ASN A 201 -21.00 -33.21 -14.14
C ASN A 201 -20.78 -32.29 -15.36
N GLN A 202 -19.56 -31.86 -15.58
CA GLN A 202 -19.13 -30.98 -16.67
C GLN A 202 -19.73 -29.56 -16.64
N LYS A 203 -20.51 -29.22 -15.61
CA LYS A 203 -21.04 -27.88 -15.40
C LYS A 203 -20.16 -27.13 -14.41
N MET A 204 -19.75 -25.92 -14.78
CA MET A 204 -18.96 -25.02 -13.93
C MET A 204 -19.85 -24.01 -13.25
N GLY A 205 -19.61 -23.75 -11.96
CA GLY A 205 -20.37 -22.74 -11.25
C GLY A 205 -20.02 -22.63 -9.77
N TRP A 206 -20.79 -21.81 -9.06
CA TRP A 206 -20.62 -21.50 -7.65
C TRP A 206 -21.63 -22.26 -6.78
N ILE A 207 -21.16 -22.77 -5.63
CA ILE A 207 -22.00 -23.36 -4.58
C ILE A 207 -21.60 -22.73 -3.24
N ASN A 208 -22.55 -22.47 -2.34
CA ASN A 208 -22.26 -22.07 -0.97
C ASN A 208 -21.54 -23.22 -0.26
N LYS A 209 -20.42 -22.93 0.39
CA LYS A 209 -19.61 -23.94 1.09
C LYS A 209 -20.40 -24.70 2.16
N ASN A 210 -21.40 -24.06 2.78
CA ASN A 210 -22.27 -24.69 3.79
C ASN A 210 -23.18 -25.79 3.20
N GLU A 211 -23.37 -25.81 1.88
CA GLU A 211 -24.11 -26.84 1.14
C GLU A 211 -23.21 -28.00 0.69
N LEU A 212 -21.93 -27.98 1.09
CA LEU A 212 -20.93 -28.95 0.70
C LEU A 212 -20.33 -29.64 1.93
N THR A 213 -20.14 -30.95 1.82
CA THR A 213 -19.36 -31.73 2.77
C THR A 213 -18.03 -32.08 2.13
N ALA A 214 -16.93 -31.74 2.78
CA ALA A 214 -15.61 -32.10 2.28
C ALA A 214 -15.50 -33.62 2.17
N LYS A 215 -15.22 -34.12 0.98
CA LYS A 215 -14.87 -35.54 0.80
C LYS A 215 -13.46 -35.71 1.36
N ALA A 216 -13.32 -36.52 2.39
CA ALA A 216 -12.02 -36.93 2.87
C ALA A 216 -11.31 -37.66 1.72
N ILE A 217 -10.54 -36.97 0.93
CA ILE A 217 -9.58 -37.58 0.03
C ILE A 217 -8.45 -37.98 0.96
N ALA A 218 -8.16 -39.28 1.06
CA ALA A 218 -6.83 -39.71 1.37
C ALA A 218 -5.97 -39.13 0.23
N GLN A 219 -5.43 -37.93 0.44
CA GLN A 219 -4.46 -37.36 -0.49
C GLN A 219 -3.36 -38.42 -0.60
N PRO A 220 -3.01 -38.93 -1.79
CA PRO A 220 -1.78 -39.68 -1.92
C PRO A 220 -0.73 -38.76 -1.30
N LYS A 221 -0.06 -39.28 -0.26
CA LYS A 221 1.05 -38.55 0.39
C LYS A 221 1.90 -38.02 -0.75
N PRO A 222 2.01 -36.71 -0.96
CA PRO A 222 2.69 -36.21 -2.13
C PRO A 222 4.09 -36.78 -2.10
N THR A 223 4.43 -37.59 -3.08
CA THR A 223 5.80 -38.06 -3.23
C THR A 223 6.60 -36.79 -3.50
N PRO A 224 7.58 -36.42 -2.67
CA PRO A 224 8.31 -35.15 -2.81
C PRO A 224 9.28 -35.29 -3.98
N THR A 225 8.75 -35.30 -5.20
CA THR A 225 9.53 -35.50 -6.43
C THR A 225 10.37 -34.29 -6.82
N GLN A 226 10.26 -33.16 -6.11
CA GLN A 226 11.01 -31.94 -6.43
C GLN A 226 11.32 -31.08 -5.18
N ILE A 227 11.87 -31.67 -4.13
CA ILE A 227 12.43 -30.86 -3.03
C ILE A 227 13.81 -30.36 -3.48
N LYS A 228 13.93 -29.05 -3.63
CA LYS A 228 15.17 -28.38 -4.00
C LYS A 228 15.72 -27.58 -2.82
N THR A 229 16.92 -27.88 -2.39
CA THR A 229 17.62 -27.06 -1.40
C THR A 229 18.20 -25.83 -2.09
N LEU A 230 17.98 -24.65 -1.51
CA LEU A 230 18.56 -23.41 -2.02
C LEU A 230 20.06 -23.38 -1.69
N THR A 231 20.88 -22.93 -2.62
CA THR A 231 22.32 -22.73 -2.40
C THR A 231 22.58 -21.64 -1.36
N LYS A 232 21.67 -20.67 -1.27
CA LYS A 232 21.66 -19.61 -0.27
C LYS A 232 20.23 -19.45 0.25
N PRO A 233 20.01 -19.45 1.57
CA PRO A 233 18.72 -19.12 2.15
C PRO A 233 18.24 -17.73 1.72
N GLU A 234 16.94 -17.57 1.55
CA GLU A 234 16.30 -16.33 1.13
C GLU A 234 15.20 -15.92 2.12
N ASP A 235 15.17 -14.64 2.49
CA ASP A 235 14.13 -14.14 3.37
C ASP A 235 12.92 -13.63 2.60
N TYR A 236 11.76 -14.10 3.01
CA TYR A 236 10.44 -13.66 2.56
C TYR A 236 9.67 -13.05 3.72
N VAL A 237 8.72 -12.17 3.42
CA VAL A 237 7.82 -11.59 4.40
C VAL A 237 6.51 -12.39 4.40
N VAL A 238 6.03 -12.77 5.58
CA VAL A 238 4.71 -13.38 5.75
C VAL A 238 3.64 -12.33 5.44
N TYR A 239 2.89 -12.56 4.39
CA TYR A 239 1.92 -11.60 3.86
C TYR A 239 0.46 -11.95 4.17
N ASN A 240 0.12 -13.24 4.17
CA ASN A 240 -1.25 -13.70 4.37
C ASN A 240 -1.51 -14.10 5.82
N ARG A 241 -2.27 -13.28 6.57
CA ARG A 241 -2.67 -13.59 7.96
C ARG A 241 -3.44 -14.89 8.10
N ASN A 242 -4.24 -15.23 7.10
CA ASN A 242 -5.12 -16.39 7.12
C ASN A 242 -4.44 -17.65 6.54
N GLY A 243 -3.19 -17.51 6.10
CA GLY A 243 -2.37 -18.62 5.65
C GLY A 243 -2.04 -19.60 6.79
N GLN A 244 -1.58 -20.76 6.42
CA GLN A 244 -1.27 -21.85 7.34
C GLN A 244 0.17 -22.33 7.14
N TYR A 245 0.78 -22.86 8.21
CA TYR A 245 2.06 -23.52 8.12
C TYR A 245 1.96 -24.98 8.60
N PHE A 246 2.83 -25.83 8.06
CA PHE A 246 2.74 -27.27 8.19
C PHE A 246 4.09 -27.89 8.61
N THR A 247 4.03 -29.00 9.34
CA THR A 247 5.22 -29.77 9.68
C THR A 247 5.76 -30.48 8.44
N ASN A 248 4.88 -31.13 7.66
CA ASN A 248 5.25 -31.77 6.41
C ASN A 248 4.32 -31.31 5.28
N ILE A 249 4.81 -31.34 4.04
CA ILE A 249 3.98 -31.11 2.86
C ILE A 249 2.95 -32.24 2.77
N GLY A 250 1.69 -31.86 2.58
CA GLY A 250 0.58 -32.80 2.44
C GLY A 250 -0.02 -33.28 3.77
N ASP A 251 0.43 -32.75 4.90
CA ASP A 251 -0.26 -32.99 6.17
C ASP A 251 -1.71 -32.47 6.07
N ALA A 252 -2.67 -33.31 6.46
CA ALA A 252 -4.09 -32.96 6.42
C ALA A 252 -4.44 -31.84 7.44
N LYS A 253 -3.63 -31.73 8.50
CA LYS A 253 -3.80 -30.74 9.57
C LYS A 253 -2.63 -29.78 9.57
N ALA A 254 -2.94 -28.49 9.48
CA ALA A 254 -1.95 -27.44 9.70
C ALA A 254 -1.41 -27.48 11.12
N ARG A 255 -0.13 -27.17 11.30
CA ARG A 255 0.49 -26.96 12.60
C ARG A 255 0.01 -25.67 13.25
N GLY A 256 -0.32 -24.65 12.45
CA GLY A 256 -0.86 -23.39 12.92
C GLY A 256 -1.18 -22.41 11.79
N TYR A 257 -1.54 -21.21 12.20
CA TYR A 257 -1.87 -20.10 11.30
C TYR A 257 -0.74 -19.07 11.24
N LEU A 258 -0.58 -18.42 10.09
CA LEU A 258 0.43 -17.38 9.86
C LEU A 258 0.10 -16.04 10.55
N SER A 259 -1.06 -15.92 11.20
CA SER A 259 -1.47 -14.69 11.89
C SER A 259 -0.47 -14.22 12.95
N SER A 260 0.16 -15.14 13.68
CA SER A 260 1.20 -14.84 14.69
C SER A 260 2.54 -14.43 14.08
N TYR A 261 2.75 -14.73 12.80
CA TYR A 261 3.95 -14.38 12.04
C TYR A 261 3.72 -13.31 10.99
N TYR A 262 2.52 -12.70 10.97
CA TYR A 262 2.18 -11.68 9.98
C TYR A 262 3.22 -10.55 9.97
N GLU A 263 3.73 -10.22 8.78
CA GLU A 263 4.82 -9.26 8.57
C GLU A 263 6.15 -9.59 9.25
N SER A 264 6.35 -10.83 9.69
CA SER A 264 7.67 -11.31 10.09
C SER A 264 8.41 -11.91 8.91
N LEU A 265 9.72 -12.09 9.09
CA LEU A 265 10.55 -12.77 8.11
C LEU A 265 10.42 -14.28 8.26
N PHE A 266 10.45 -14.94 7.11
CA PHE A 266 10.54 -16.38 6.96
C PHE A 266 11.74 -16.71 6.10
N ASN A 267 12.76 -17.32 6.70
CA ASN A 267 14.02 -17.67 6.04
C ASN A 267 13.88 -19.00 5.29
N VAL A 268 13.69 -18.93 3.98
CA VAL A 268 13.47 -20.08 3.09
C VAL A 268 14.78 -20.78 2.79
N GLN A 269 14.81 -22.10 3.01
CA GLN A 269 15.97 -22.98 2.81
C GLN A 269 15.76 -24.00 1.71
N ARG A 270 14.50 -24.41 1.48
CA ARG A 270 14.12 -25.39 0.46
C ARG A 270 12.83 -24.98 -0.24
N THR A 271 12.69 -25.44 -1.47
CA THR A 271 11.46 -25.28 -2.24
C THR A 271 10.94 -26.65 -2.67
N ALA A 272 9.64 -26.77 -2.86
CA ALA A 272 8.99 -27.94 -3.42
C ALA A 272 7.81 -27.54 -4.29
N LEU A 273 7.59 -28.28 -5.38
CA LEU A 273 6.38 -28.15 -6.19
C LEU A 273 5.49 -29.38 -5.96
N VAL A 274 4.29 -29.16 -5.47
CA VAL A 274 3.33 -30.24 -5.16
C VAL A 274 1.97 -29.87 -5.75
N ASN A 275 1.48 -30.67 -6.68
CA ASN A 275 0.21 -30.45 -7.36
C ASN A 275 0.06 -29.01 -7.94
N GLY A 276 1.13 -28.49 -8.54
CA GLY A 276 1.14 -27.14 -9.12
C GLY A 276 1.27 -26.00 -8.09
N VAL A 277 1.35 -26.30 -6.81
CA VAL A 277 1.56 -25.32 -5.73
C VAL A 277 3.01 -25.36 -5.29
N THR A 278 3.66 -24.19 -5.30
CA THR A 278 5.01 -24.04 -4.76
C THR A 278 4.96 -23.89 -3.24
N TRP A 279 5.77 -24.68 -2.57
CA TRP A 279 5.94 -24.65 -1.11
C TRP A 279 7.37 -24.28 -0.76
N TYR A 280 7.51 -23.52 0.32
CA TYR A 280 8.77 -23.10 0.90
C TYR A 280 8.97 -23.73 2.28
N TYR A 281 10.09 -24.39 2.49
CA TYR A 281 10.53 -24.82 3.82
C TYR A 281 11.53 -23.84 4.36
N GLY A 282 11.32 -23.40 5.59
CA GLY A 282 12.19 -22.43 6.19
C GLY A 282 11.96 -22.29 7.69
N GLN A 283 12.44 -21.16 8.24
CA GLN A 283 12.42 -20.89 9.66
C GLN A 283 11.86 -19.49 9.92
N PHE A 284 10.94 -19.37 10.88
CA PHE A 284 10.49 -18.09 11.42
C PHE A 284 11.51 -17.54 12.42
N ASN A 285 11.34 -16.26 12.81
CA ASN A 285 12.26 -15.58 13.73
C ASN A 285 12.35 -16.21 15.12
N ASP A 286 11.34 -16.95 15.56
CA ASP A 286 11.32 -17.68 16.84
C ASP A 286 12.00 -19.06 16.77
N GLY A 287 12.59 -19.41 15.62
CA GLY A 287 13.23 -20.70 15.39
C GLY A 287 12.28 -21.78 14.89
N THR A 288 10.97 -21.55 14.81
CA THR A 288 10.00 -22.53 14.31
C THR A 288 10.25 -22.83 12.84
N ARG A 289 10.45 -24.12 12.52
CA ARG A 289 10.64 -24.61 11.16
C ARG A 289 9.34 -25.19 10.62
N ALA A 290 9.02 -24.85 9.36
CA ALA A 290 7.76 -25.25 8.76
C ALA A 290 7.80 -25.20 7.22
N TRP A 291 6.79 -25.83 6.61
CA TRP A 291 6.41 -25.61 5.22
C TRP A 291 5.29 -24.57 5.14
N VAL A 292 5.46 -23.60 4.21
CA VAL A 292 4.50 -22.53 3.94
C VAL A 292 4.26 -22.46 2.45
N LYS A 293 3.04 -22.20 2.00
CA LYS A 293 2.76 -21.96 0.59
C LYS A 293 3.42 -20.67 0.12
N SER A 294 4.06 -20.68 -1.03
CA SER A 294 4.72 -19.48 -1.57
C SER A 294 3.75 -18.32 -1.79
N ALA A 295 2.46 -18.62 -2.04
CA ALA A 295 1.41 -17.62 -2.18
C ALA A 295 1.15 -16.79 -0.90
N ASP A 296 1.51 -17.32 0.27
CA ASP A 296 1.35 -16.66 1.57
C ASP A 296 2.54 -15.76 1.93
N LEU A 297 3.57 -15.74 1.09
CA LEU A 297 4.82 -15.02 1.29
C LEU A 297 5.06 -14.01 0.18
N ARG A 298 5.83 -12.96 0.48
CA ARG A 298 6.27 -11.96 -0.49
C ARG A 298 7.75 -11.69 -0.32
N SER A 299 8.47 -11.48 -1.43
CA SER A 299 9.87 -11.03 -1.39
C SER A 299 9.99 -9.61 -0.84
N GLN A 300 8.98 -8.78 -1.06
CA GLN A 300 8.84 -7.43 -0.53
C GLN A 300 7.39 -7.18 -0.13
N LEU A 301 7.18 -6.44 0.95
CA LEU A 301 5.88 -5.96 1.40
C LEU A 301 5.81 -4.44 1.18
N THR A 302 4.89 -4.00 0.36
CA THR A 302 4.58 -2.58 0.16
C THR A 302 3.20 -2.29 0.74
N ARG A 303 3.12 -1.29 1.59
CA ARG A 303 1.87 -0.71 2.07
C ARG A 303 1.69 0.69 1.51
N TYR A 304 0.45 1.09 1.32
CA TYR A 304 0.10 2.43 0.90
C TYR A 304 -0.54 3.16 2.08
N ILE A 305 0.07 4.29 2.45
CA ILE A 305 -0.34 5.10 3.61
C ILE A 305 -0.96 6.39 3.10
N ASN A 306 -2.21 6.65 3.48
CA ASN A 306 -2.93 7.82 3.01
C ASN A 306 -2.63 9.04 3.88
N SER A 307 -2.13 10.11 3.26
CA SER A 307 -2.01 11.44 3.86
C SER A 307 -3.40 12.08 4.02
N PRO A 308 -3.64 12.85 5.07
CA PRO A 308 -4.87 13.65 5.21
C PRO A 308 -4.95 14.83 4.24
N TYR A 309 -3.86 15.17 3.52
CA TYR A 309 -3.76 16.29 2.59
C TYR A 309 -3.84 15.83 1.14
N SER A 310 -4.33 16.69 0.24
CA SER A 310 -4.10 16.53 -1.18
C SER A 310 -2.65 16.89 -1.54
N PHE A 311 -2.14 16.37 -2.66
CA PHE A 311 -0.77 16.67 -3.11
C PHE A 311 -0.56 18.19 -3.28
N ASN A 312 -1.52 18.88 -3.90
CA ASN A 312 -1.45 20.32 -4.10
C ASN A 312 -1.43 21.13 -2.80
N GLN A 313 -2.19 20.68 -1.79
CA GLN A 313 -2.16 21.31 -0.46
C GLN A 313 -0.78 21.12 0.19
N ALA A 314 -0.25 19.90 0.20
CA ALA A 314 1.06 19.62 0.79
C ALA A 314 2.19 20.41 0.11
N VAL A 315 2.22 20.45 -1.23
CA VAL A 315 3.17 21.28 -1.99
C VAL A 315 2.99 22.77 -1.69
N GLY A 316 1.74 23.22 -1.55
CA GLY A 316 1.42 24.60 -1.17
C GLY A 316 2.02 24.99 0.17
N ILE A 317 1.78 24.16 1.19
CA ILE A 317 2.33 24.36 2.55
C ILE A 317 3.85 24.41 2.51
N GLN A 318 4.50 23.46 1.85
CA GLN A 318 5.95 23.40 1.72
C GLN A 318 6.53 24.67 1.09
N SER A 319 5.91 25.17 0.02
CA SER A 319 6.37 26.34 -0.72
C SER A 319 6.17 27.68 0.03
N GLN A 320 5.35 27.68 1.08
CA GLN A 320 5.00 28.88 1.88
C GLN A 320 5.68 28.91 3.24
N LEU A 321 6.56 27.95 3.55
CA LEU A 321 7.31 27.96 4.82
C LEU A 321 8.20 29.21 4.93
N SER A 322 8.36 29.72 6.15
CA SER A 322 9.28 30.82 6.44
C SER A 322 10.73 30.44 6.08
N TYR A 323 11.12 29.20 6.41
CA TYR A 323 12.34 28.57 5.92
C TYR A 323 11.96 27.69 4.73
N LYS A 324 12.06 28.24 3.53
CA LYS A 324 11.67 27.54 2.31
C LYS A 324 12.53 26.31 2.05
N PRO A 325 11.97 25.30 1.37
CA PRO A 325 12.78 24.23 0.80
C PRO A 325 13.90 24.77 -0.08
N GLN A 326 15.09 24.19 0.07
CA GLN A 326 16.32 24.67 -0.59
C GLN A 326 16.81 23.65 -1.63
N ILE A 327 17.49 24.16 -2.65
CA ILE A 327 18.16 23.34 -3.65
C ILE A 327 19.55 23.93 -3.95
N GLN A 328 20.54 23.06 -4.20
CA GLN A 328 21.81 23.49 -4.78
C GLN A 328 21.74 23.35 -6.30
N ARG A 329 21.68 24.48 -7.01
CA ARG A 329 21.81 24.48 -8.48
C ARG A 329 23.29 24.55 -8.89
N VAL A 330 24.12 25.14 -8.05
CA VAL A 330 25.57 25.14 -8.14
C VAL A 330 26.12 24.57 -6.84
N PRO A 331 27.11 23.68 -6.86
CA PRO A 331 27.69 23.12 -5.65
C PRO A 331 28.06 24.18 -4.61
N GLY A 332 27.59 24.00 -3.38
CA GLY A 332 27.84 24.93 -2.28
C GLY A 332 26.91 26.15 -2.21
N GLN A 333 26.09 26.41 -3.22
CA GLN A 333 25.14 27.54 -3.23
C GLN A 333 23.70 27.08 -3.04
N TRP A 334 23.14 27.36 -1.88
CA TRP A 334 21.75 27.07 -1.54
C TRP A 334 20.84 28.21 -1.99
N VAL A 335 19.76 27.88 -2.68
CA VAL A 335 18.74 28.83 -3.11
C VAL A 335 17.35 28.23 -2.84
N ASP A 336 16.35 29.09 -2.75
CA ASP A 336 14.97 28.65 -2.60
C ASP A 336 14.54 27.80 -3.80
N ALA A 337 13.97 26.65 -3.50
CA ALA A 337 13.38 25.80 -4.51
C ALA A 337 12.05 26.39 -4.99
N THR A 338 11.80 26.33 -6.28
CA THR A 338 10.51 26.70 -6.87
C THR A 338 9.44 25.70 -6.47
N ARG A 339 8.16 26.11 -6.52
CA ARG A 339 7.03 25.22 -6.27
C ARG A 339 7.05 23.97 -7.17
N ALA A 340 7.49 24.12 -8.43
CA ALA A 340 7.59 22.99 -9.36
C ALA A 340 8.69 22.00 -8.95
N GLU A 341 9.85 22.50 -8.52
CA GLU A 341 10.95 21.66 -8.01
C GLU A 341 10.52 20.91 -6.75
N VAL A 342 9.83 21.60 -5.81
CA VAL A 342 9.26 20.98 -4.62
C VAL A 342 8.26 19.88 -5.01
N ALA A 343 7.33 20.16 -5.93
CA ALA A 343 6.34 19.21 -6.39
C ALA A 343 7.00 17.97 -7.03
N ASN A 344 8.02 18.17 -7.86
CA ASN A 344 8.76 17.08 -8.49
C ASN A 344 9.46 16.19 -7.45
N ALA A 345 10.14 16.82 -6.47
CA ALA A 345 10.86 16.10 -5.42
C ALA A 345 9.95 15.36 -4.43
N MET A 346 8.69 15.84 -4.26
CA MET A 346 7.68 15.24 -3.37
C MET A 346 6.81 14.18 -4.03
N ASN A 347 6.77 14.07 -5.36
CA ASN A 347 5.75 13.25 -6.04
C ASN A 347 5.93 11.75 -5.78
N PRO A 348 5.13 11.13 -4.90
CA PRO A 348 5.31 9.72 -4.55
C PRO A 348 5.03 8.77 -5.73
N LEU A 349 4.19 9.19 -6.69
CA LEU A 349 3.85 8.37 -7.87
C LEU A 349 5.03 8.22 -8.84
N THR A 350 5.91 9.22 -8.88
CA THR A 350 7.15 9.19 -9.68
C THR A 350 8.26 8.46 -8.92
N ILE A 351 8.41 8.79 -7.64
CA ILE A 351 9.44 8.22 -6.76
C ILE A 351 9.30 6.70 -6.66
N GLU A 352 8.08 6.19 -6.50
CA GLU A 352 7.84 4.75 -6.37
C GLU A 352 8.24 3.94 -7.60
N LYS A 353 8.14 4.54 -8.80
CA LYS A 353 8.45 3.86 -10.06
C LYS A 353 9.96 3.73 -10.32
N ASP A 354 10.75 4.59 -9.71
CA ASP A 354 12.22 4.53 -9.83
C ASP A 354 12.78 3.50 -8.85
N PRO A 355 13.52 2.48 -9.31
CA PRO A 355 14.02 1.40 -8.46
C PRO A 355 15.02 1.87 -7.38
N THR A 356 15.68 3.00 -7.58
CA THR A 356 16.58 3.63 -6.60
C THR A 356 15.79 4.53 -5.66
N GLN A 357 14.97 5.41 -6.23
CA GLN A 357 14.23 6.39 -5.45
C GLN A 357 13.11 5.77 -4.61
N LYS A 358 12.57 4.61 -4.98
CA LYS A 358 11.67 3.81 -4.15
C LYS A 358 12.20 3.61 -2.73
N TYR A 359 13.52 3.59 -2.54
CA TYR A 359 14.13 3.46 -1.22
C TYR A 359 13.87 4.65 -0.29
N GLN A 360 13.34 5.77 -0.79
CA GLN A 360 12.80 6.83 0.07
C GLN A 360 11.65 6.32 0.96
N PHE A 361 10.92 5.30 0.52
CA PHE A 361 9.80 4.68 1.21
C PHE A 361 10.18 3.42 2.00
N LEU A 362 11.46 3.04 2.01
CA LEU A 362 11.92 1.90 2.78
C LEU A 362 11.72 2.16 4.28
N LYS A 363 11.10 1.20 4.98
CA LYS A 363 10.87 1.32 6.42
C LYS A 363 12.19 1.31 7.19
N LEU A 364 12.39 2.35 7.98
CA LEU A 364 13.55 2.51 8.87
C LEU A 364 13.28 1.92 10.26
N ASP A 365 12.00 1.75 10.64
CA ASP A 365 11.51 1.15 11.86
C ASP A 365 11.28 -0.37 11.74
N LYS A 366 11.97 -1.03 10.80
CA LYS A 366 11.78 -2.46 10.56
C LYS A 366 13.10 -3.14 10.25
N TYR A 367 13.46 -4.15 11.04
CA TYR A 367 14.57 -5.06 10.74
C TYR A 367 14.33 -5.76 9.39
N GLN A 368 15.35 -5.79 8.52
CA GLN A 368 15.22 -6.22 7.12
C GLN A 368 15.74 -7.64 6.86
N GLY A 369 16.41 -8.25 7.85
CA GLY A 369 16.85 -9.64 7.77
C GLY A 369 18.28 -9.85 7.30
N LEU A 370 19.12 -8.82 7.28
CA LEU A 370 20.51 -8.97 6.87
C LEU A 370 21.33 -9.70 7.93
N ASP A 371 22.20 -10.59 7.49
CA ASP A 371 23.11 -11.30 8.37
C ASP A 371 24.41 -10.50 8.68
N ALA A 372 25.12 -10.93 9.72
CA ALA A 372 26.35 -10.24 10.15
C ALA A 372 27.44 -10.25 9.06
N THR A 373 27.51 -11.27 8.22
CA THR A 373 28.48 -11.38 7.14
C THR A 373 28.20 -10.35 6.04
N GLN A 374 26.91 -10.17 5.69
CA GLN A 374 26.47 -9.14 4.76
C GLN A 374 26.80 -7.74 5.30
N LEU A 375 26.47 -7.47 6.57
CA LEU A 375 26.74 -6.17 7.20
C LEU A 375 28.22 -5.87 7.29
N ASN A 376 29.07 -6.87 7.53
CA ASN A 376 30.52 -6.71 7.57
C ASN A 376 31.14 -6.28 6.23
N LYS A 377 30.49 -6.56 5.09
CA LYS A 377 30.93 -6.03 3.79
C LYS A 377 30.89 -4.50 3.75
N LEU A 378 29.90 -3.87 4.36
CA LEU A 378 29.77 -2.42 4.44
C LEU A 378 30.76 -1.78 5.43
N LEU A 379 31.17 -2.57 6.43
CA LEU A 379 32.05 -2.14 7.51
C LEU A 379 33.53 -2.40 7.22
N ALA A 380 33.86 -3.07 6.13
CA ALA A 380 35.24 -3.33 5.73
C ALA A 380 35.99 -2.01 5.53
N GLY A 381 37.14 -1.85 6.21
CA GLY A 381 37.93 -0.62 6.16
C GLY A 381 37.31 0.59 6.88
N LYS A 382 36.29 0.38 7.72
CA LYS A 382 35.58 1.45 8.44
C LYS A 382 36.07 1.60 9.89
N GLY A 383 37.38 1.68 10.08
CA GLY A 383 38.00 1.91 11.40
C GLY A 383 37.52 0.94 12.44
N ILE A 384 37.15 1.46 13.60
CA ILE A 384 36.69 0.64 14.74
C ILE A 384 35.37 -0.09 14.49
N LEU A 385 34.59 0.31 13.47
CA LEU A 385 33.34 -0.34 13.08
C LEU A 385 33.59 -1.62 12.26
N ALA A 386 34.80 -1.85 11.78
CA ALA A 386 35.14 -3.05 11.00
C ALA A 386 34.87 -4.32 11.85
N GLY A 387 34.17 -5.30 11.25
CA GLY A 387 33.82 -6.55 11.92
C GLY A 387 32.61 -6.49 12.88
N GLN A 388 31.99 -5.32 13.07
CA GLN A 388 30.87 -5.13 14.01
C GLN A 388 29.50 -5.51 13.45
N GLY A 389 29.41 -6.24 12.34
CA GLY A 389 28.14 -6.64 11.72
C GLY A 389 27.21 -7.41 12.66
N ALA A 390 27.75 -8.24 13.55
CA ALA A 390 26.95 -8.93 14.56
C ALA A 390 26.30 -7.96 15.57
N ALA A 391 27.02 -6.93 16.02
CA ALA A 391 26.51 -5.91 16.93
C ALA A 391 25.41 -5.06 16.24
N PHE A 392 25.60 -4.67 14.99
CA PHE A 392 24.58 -3.95 14.22
C PHE A 392 23.32 -4.80 13.99
N LYS A 393 23.48 -6.08 13.67
CA LYS A 393 22.35 -7.01 13.57
C LYS A 393 21.57 -7.11 14.88
N GLN A 394 22.27 -7.33 16.00
CA GLN A 394 21.67 -7.38 17.34
C GLN A 394 20.93 -6.09 17.66
N ALA A 395 21.56 -4.93 17.44
CA ALA A 395 20.97 -3.62 17.66
C ALA A 395 19.69 -3.40 16.84
N ALA A 396 19.75 -3.76 15.55
CA ALA A 396 18.63 -3.65 14.65
C ALA A 396 17.44 -4.56 15.05
N GLN A 397 17.72 -5.78 15.46
CA GLN A 397 16.70 -6.72 15.94
C GLN A 397 16.06 -6.25 17.26
N ALA A 398 16.88 -5.85 18.23
CA ALA A 398 16.41 -5.42 19.56
C ALA A 398 15.54 -4.16 19.50
N ASN A 399 15.84 -3.24 18.60
CA ASN A 399 15.13 -1.95 18.45
C ASN A 399 14.14 -1.94 17.29
N ASN A 400 14.07 -3.01 16.48
CA ASN A 400 13.30 -3.08 15.25
C ASN A 400 13.61 -1.87 14.34
N ILE A 401 14.90 -1.68 14.00
CA ILE A 401 15.44 -0.64 13.13
C ILE A 401 16.06 -1.31 11.90
N ASN A 402 16.01 -0.64 10.77
CA ASN A 402 16.71 -1.03 9.55
C ASN A 402 18.23 -1.02 9.79
N GLU A 403 18.90 -2.15 9.60
CA GLU A 403 20.34 -2.32 9.89
C GLU A 403 21.23 -1.47 8.99
N ILE A 404 20.85 -1.29 7.71
CA ILE A 404 21.58 -0.44 6.76
C ILE A 404 21.48 1.03 7.15
N TYR A 405 20.27 1.47 7.57
CA TYR A 405 20.09 2.82 8.07
C TYR A 405 20.94 3.06 9.33
N LEU A 406 20.95 2.12 10.27
CA LEU A 406 21.73 2.22 11.49
C LEU A 406 23.25 2.29 11.20
N ILE A 407 23.75 1.46 10.28
CA ILE A 407 25.13 1.50 9.81
C ILE A 407 25.42 2.86 9.11
N SER A 408 24.53 3.30 8.21
CA SER A 408 24.72 4.56 7.51
C SER A 408 24.83 5.74 8.47
N HIS A 409 24.00 5.73 9.52
CA HIS A 409 24.04 6.74 10.58
C HIS A 409 25.36 6.68 11.37
N ALA A 410 25.76 5.49 11.82
CA ALA A 410 27.03 5.31 12.55
C ALA A 410 28.24 5.71 11.71
N LEU A 411 28.28 5.38 10.42
CA LEU A 411 29.35 5.78 9.51
C LEU A 411 29.45 7.31 9.39
N LEU A 412 28.32 8.00 9.35
CA LEU A 412 28.27 9.48 9.29
C LEU A 412 28.81 10.08 10.60
N GLU A 413 28.24 9.69 11.74
CA GLU A 413 28.55 10.24 13.06
C GLU A 413 29.99 9.94 13.51
N THR A 414 30.56 8.84 13.07
CA THR A 414 31.91 8.42 13.44
C THR A 414 33.00 8.80 12.42
N GLY A 415 32.64 9.48 11.33
CA GLY A 415 33.59 9.71 10.23
C GLY A 415 34.18 8.40 9.70
N ASN A 416 33.33 7.42 9.39
CA ASN A 416 33.69 6.05 9.00
C ASN A 416 34.49 5.29 10.07
N GLY A 417 34.16 5.47 11.35
CA GLY A 417 34.77 4.76 12.46
C GLY A 417 36.10 5.36 12.93
N SER A 418 36.41 6.60 12.56
CA SER A 418 37.69 7.27 12.87
C SER A 418 37.59 8.33 13.98
N SER A 419 36.37 8.80 14.33
CA SER A 419 36.21 9.88 15.30
C SER A 419 36.73 9.53 16.70
N THR A 420 37.11 10.54 17.48
CA THR A 420 37.58 10.39 18.85
C THR A 420 36.55 9.62 19.73
N LEU A 421 35.28 9.98 19.66
CA LEU A 421 34.20 9.31 20.41
C LEU A 421 34.04 7.84 20.03
N ALA A 422 34.20 7.51 18.74
CA ALA A 422 34.13 6.14 18.28
C ALA A 422 35.32 5.28 18.76
N ASN A 423 36.53 5.86 18.83
CA ASN A 423 37.75 5.14 19.25
C ASN A 423 37.91 5.00 20.77
N GLY A 424 37.03 5.61 21.51
CA GLY A 424 36.88 5.41 22.94
C GLY A 424 37.80 6.25 23.81
N GLY A 425 37.29 6.59 24.96
CA GLY A 425 37.96 7.35 26.01
C GLY A 425 37.07 7.47 27.24
N TYR A 426 37.47 8.33 28.16
CA TYR A 426 36.72 8.67 29.38
C TYR A 426 37.00 10.09 29.82
N VAL A 427 36.27 10.57 30.80
CA VAL A 427 36.53 11.86 31.46
C VAL A 427 37.05 11.56 32.88
N ASP A 428 38.26 12.05 33.14
CA ASP A 428 38.88 11.81 34.44
C ASP A 428 38.28 12.67 35.60
N ALA A 429 38.70 12.45 36.80
CA ALA A 429 38.25 13.18 38.00
C ALA A 429 38.54 14.69 37.94
N LYS A 430 39.49 15.11 37.08
CA LYS A 430 39.83 16.51 36.82
C LYS A 430 39.06 17.08 35.63
N ASN A 431 38.03 16.37 35.18
CA ASN A 431 37.17 16.76 34.04
C ASN A 431 37.91 16.86 32.69
N LYS A 432 39.06 16.17 32.54
CA LYS A 432 39.82 16.07 31.30
C LYS A 432 39.42 14.83 30.50
N VAL A 433 39.39 14.98 29.17
CA VAL A 433 39.20 13.85 28.26
C VAL A 433 40.49 13.07 28.12
N VAL A 434 40.42 11.76 28.34
CA VAL A 434 41.53 10.80 28.21
C VAL A 434 41.15 9.75 27.15
N THR A 435 41.99 9.58 26.14
CA THR A 435 41.72 8.69 24.98
C THR A 435 42.76 7.57 24.83
N ASN A 436 43.91 7.68 25.49
CA ASN A 436 45.04 6.77 25.34
C ASN A 436 45.22 5.82 26.54
N ALA A 437 44.27 5.75 27.45
CA ALA A 437 44.29 4.91 28.63
C ALA A 437 42.92 4.20 28.86
N THR A 438 42.92 3.26 29.81
CA THR A 438 41.69 2.60 30.27
C THR A 438 41.17 3.28 31.54
N PRO A 439 39.85 3.24 31.83
CA PRO A 439 38.79 2.57 31.04
C PRO A 439 38.55 3.25 29.71
N LYS A 440 37.89 2.55 28.75
CA LYS A 440 37.40 3.14 27.52
C LYS A 440 35.91 2.98 27.41
N TYR A 441 35.23 4.08 27.08
CA TYR A 441 33.82 4.12 26.72
C TYR A 441 33.70 4.62 25.28
N TYR A 442 32.76 4.09 24.53
CA TYR A 442 32.62 4.30 23.09
C TYR A 442 31.28 4.95 22.77
N ASN A 443 31.24 5.82 21.78
CA ASN A 443 29.99 6.44 21.36
C ASN A 443 29.93 6.50 19.82
N MET A 444 29.01 5.69 19.26
CA MET A 444 28.91 5.50 17.79
C MET A 444 27.91 6.42 17.12
N PHE A 445 27.14 7.17 17.90
CA PHE A 445 26.02 7.98 17.38
C PHE A 445 26.01 9.42 17.90
N GLY A 446 27.09 9.86 18.54
CA GLY A 446 27.19 11.23 19.04
C GLY A 446 26.20 11.56 20.17
N ILE A 447 25.67 10.56 20.88
CA ILE A 447 24.66 10.79 21.92
C ILE A 447 25.28 11.59 23.08
N GLY A 448 24.61 12.72 23.46
CA GLY A 448 25.11 13.61 24.51
C GLY A 448 26.28 14.51 24.08
N ALA A 449 26.71 14.45 22.84
CA ALA A 449 27.65 15.40 22.26
C ALA A 449 26.93 16.71 21.93
N VAL A 450 27.11 17.74 22.77
CA VAL A 450 26.57 19.08 22.54
C VAL A 450 27.63 20.02 21.98
N ASP A 451 27.23 20.99 21.16
CA ASP A 451 28.14 21.85 20.39
C ASP A 451 29.25 22.53 21.21
N THR A 452 28.97 22.84 22.48
CA THR A 452 29.97 23.52 23.36
C THR A 452 31.04 22.59 23.92
N ASP A 453 30.77 21.26 23.99
CA ASP A 453 31.70 20.27 24.58
C ASP A 453 31.37 18.84 24.13
N ALA A 454 31.34 18.63 22.84
CA ALA A 454 30.87 17.41 22.20
C ALA A 454 31.61 16.13 22.69
N ILE A 455 32.94 16.18 22.79
CA ILE A 455 33.76 15.02 23.15
C ILE A 455 33.54 14.62 24.60
N ARG A 456 33.57 15.59 25.53
CA ARG A 456 33.36 15.31 26.96
C ARG A 456 31.96 14.86 27.26
N GLY A 457 30.94 15.54 26.70
CA GLY A 457 29.53 15.15 26.84
C GLY A 457 29.29 13.75 26.32
N GLY A 458 29.84 13.45 25.14
CA GLY A 458 29.73 12.12 24.53
C GLY A 458 30.36 11.00 25.36
N PHE A 459 31.54 11.21 25.98
CA PHE A 459 32.16 10.21 26.86
C PHE A 459 31.43 10.05 28.19
N LYS A 460 30.97 11.14 28.83
CA LYS A 460 30.15 11.07 30.03
C LYS A 460 28.87 10.27 29.80
N THR A 461 28.23 10.49 28.66
CA THR A 461 27.05 9.73 28.27
C THR A 461 27.39 8.26 28.06
N ALA A 462 28.46 7.94 27.34
CA ALA A 462 28.90 6.58 27.09
C ALA A 462 29.24 5.82 28.41
N GLU A 463 29.87 6.51 29.35
CA GLU A 463 30.16 5.97 30.68
C GLU A 463 28.88 5.70 31.47
N ALA A 464 27.98 6.68 31.55
CA ALA A 464 26.70 6.57 32.26
C ALA A 464 25.84 5.40 31.78
N TYR A 465 25.87 5.10 30.46
CA TYR A 465 25.18 3.95 29.88
C TYR A 465 26.01 2.66 29.84
N GLY A 466 27.25 2.67 30.36
CA GLY A 466 28.13 1.50 30.44
C GLY A 466 28.58 0.99 29.07
N TRP A 467 28.77 1.87 28.09
CA TRP A 467 29.20 1.53 26.72
C TRP A 467 30.72 1.30 26.68
N ASN A 468 31.19 0.33 27.46
CA ASN A 468 32.61 0.02 27.61
C ASN A 468 33.16 -0.95 26.54
N THR A 469 32.38 -1.29 25.54
CA THR A 469 32.78 -1.99 24.31
C THR A 469 32.11 -1.36 23.11
N VAL A 470 32.70 -1.52 21.91
CA VAL A 470 32.13 -1.05 20.64
C VAL A 470 30.73 -1.64 20.42
N SER A 471 30.58 -2.95 20.66
CA SER A 471 29.29 -3.65 20.54
C SER A 471 28.21 -3.07 21.48
N LYS A 472 28.54 -2.81 22.75
CA LYS A 472 27.59 -2.19 23.69
C LYS A 472 27.20 -0.78 23.28
N ALA A 473 28.15 0.00 22.73
CA ALA A 473 27.87 1.34 22.21
C ALA A 473 26.95 1.32 20.98
N ILE A 474 27.12 0.33 20.09
CA ILE A 474 26.24 0.14 18.93
C ILE A 474 24.84 -0.27 19.41
N VAL A 475 24.74 -1.28 20.26
CA VAL A 475 23.42 -1.81 20.69
C VAL A 475 22.68 -0.80 21.57
N GLY A 476 23.36 -0.18 22.53
CA GLY A 476 22.76 0.80 23.43
C GLY A 476 22.42 2.12 22.75
N GLY A 477 23.27 2.59 21.85
CA GLY A 477 23.04 3.83 21.12
C GLY A 477 21.90 3.74 20.08
N ALA A 478 21.61 2.55 19.58
CA ALA A 478 20.55 2.36 18.58
C ALA A 478 19.15 2.76 19.08
N SER A 479 18.85 2.64 20.36
CA SER A 479 17.57 3.05 20.94
C SER A 479 17.33 4.56 20.78
N PHE A 480 18.37 5.38 20.92
CA PHE A 480 18.29 6.83 20.79
C PHE A 480 18.03 7.28 19.34
N ILE A 481 18.52 6.51 18.35
CA ILE A 481 18.29 6.80 16.93
C ILE A 481 16.83 6.65 16.59
N LYS A 482 16.11 5.74 17.26
CA LYS A 482 14.69 5.49 17.03
C LYS A 482 13.82 6.69 17.45
N ASP A 483 14.14 7.35 18.56
CA ASP A 483 13.19 8.23 19.26
C ASP A 483 12.89 9.55 18.55
N ARG A 484 13.82 10.09 17.76
CA ARG A 484 13.68 11.45 17.17
C ARG A 484 12.70 11.54 16.01
N TYR A 485 12.74 10.61 15.07
CA TYR A 485 11.93 10.60 13.84
C TYR A 485 11.17 9.29 13.66
N ILE A 486 11.88 8.18 13.72
CA ILE A 486 11.34 6.85 13.46
C ILE A 486 10.22 6.52 14.46
N GLY A 487 10.45 6.76 15.76
CA GLY A 487 9.52 6.43 16.84
C GLY A 487 8.25 7.26 16.88
N ILE A 488 8.25 8.43 16.24
CA ILE A 488 7.08 9.31 16.14
C ILE A 488 6.32 9.18 14.79
N GLY A 489 6.61 8.11 14.02
CA GLY A 489 5.89 7.80 12.78
C GLY A 489 6.52 8.35 11.49
N GLN A 490 7.62 9.11 11.58
CA GLN A 490 8.41 9.52 10.42
C GLN A 490 9.43 8.42 10.06
N ASN A 491 8.92 7.23 9.77
CA ASN A 491 9.65 5.99 9.68
C ASN A 491 10.18 5.64 8.28
N THR A 492 10.22 6.61 7.38
CA THR A 492 10.85 6.52 6.05
C THR A 492 11.61 7.81 5.75
N LEU A 493 12.60 7.78 4.86
CA LEU A 493 13.31 9.00 4.43
C LEU A 493 12.34 10.03 3.84
N TYR A 494 11.34 9.57 3.11
CA TYR A 494 10.29 10.41 2.56
C TYR A 494 9.54 11.15 3.68
N ARG A 495 9.08 10.43 4.73
CA ARG A 495 8.36 11.00 5.87
C ARG A 495 9.23 11.93 6.70
N MET A 496 10.50 11.60 6.89
CA MET A 496 11.45 12.48 7.57
C MET A 496 11.63 13.82 6.83
N ARG A 497 11.61 13.80 5.49
CA ARG A 497 11.79 15.02 4.69
C ARG A 497 10.50 15.80 4.50
N TRP A 498 9.37 15.14 4.25
CA TRP A 498 8.16 15.80 3.78
C TRP A 498 6.99 15.79 4.78
N ASN A 499 7.05 14.90 5.78
CA ASN A 499 6.04 14.72 6.81
C ASN A 499 4.60 14.76 6.25
N PRO A 500 4.18 13.79 5.44
CA PRO A 500 2.90 13.86 4.73
C PRO A 500 1.67 13.88 5.64
N ASP A 501 1.81 13.50 6.91
CA ASP A 501 0.74 13.60 7.91
C ASP A 501 0.57 15.04 8.44
N GLN A 502 1.67 15.83 8.47
CA GLN A 502 1.70 17.23 8.89
C GLN A 502 2.75 18.00 8.05
N PRO A 503 2.46 18.30 6.78
CA PRO A 503 3.42 18.94 5.88
C PRO A 503 3.97 20.24 6.46
N GLY A 504 5.28 20.44 6.33
CA GLY A 504 5.96 21.66 6.82
C GLY A 504 6.38 21.63 8.28
N THR A 505 6.02 20.57 9.04
CA THR A 505 6.39 20.43 10.45
C THR A 505 7.41 19.32 10.65
N HIS A 506 8.32 19.50 11.62
CA HIS A 506 9.28 18.49 12.06
C HIS A 506 10.01 17.78 10.91
N GLN A 507 10.57 18.58 10.01
CA GLN A 507 11.29 18.06 8.83
C GLN A 507 12.80 17.98 9.10
N TYR A 508 13.42 16.90 8.65
CA TYR A 508 14.84 16.62 8.91
C TYR A 508 15.78 17.61 8.23
N ALA A 509 15.42 18.11 7.06
CA ALA A 509 16.26 18.97 6.24
C ALA A 509 15.45 19.95 5.41
N THR A 510 16.04 21.05 4.99
CA THR A 510 15.47 21.99 4.01
C THR A 510 15.79 21.57 2.56
N ASP A 511 16.88 20.85 2.32
CA ASP A 511 17.25 20.33 0.99
C ASP A 511 16.16 19.42 0.42
N ILE A 512 15.60 19.80 -0.75
CA ILE A 512 14.57 19.00 -1.42
C ILE A 512 15.09 17.63 -1.89
N ASN A 513 16.39 17.50 -2.09
CA ASN A 513 17.05 16.30 -2.55
C ASN A 513 17.59 15.42 -1.41
N TRP A 514 17.43 15.84 -0.15
CA TRP A 514 17.94 15.08 0.99
C TRP A 514 17.47 13.63 1.00
N ALA A 515 16.17 13.40 0.83
CA ALA A 515 15.61 12.05 0.83
C ALA A 515 16.07 11.22 -0.38
N SER A 516 16.19 11.85 -1.55
CA SER A 516 16.62 11.17 -2.78
C SER A 516 18.10 10.78 -2.73
N HIS A 517 18.99 11.65 -2.20
CA HIS A 517 20.41 11.35 -2.02
C HIS A 517 20.62 10.20 -1.02
N ASN A 518 19.89 10.25 0.11
CA ASN A 518 19.99 9.19 1.11
C ASN A 518 19.38 7.86 0.61
N ALA A 519 18.30 7.89 -0.18
CA ALA A 519 17.73 6.71 -0.81
C ALA A 519 18.72 6.06 -1.79
N ALA A 520 19.39 6.85 -2.61
CA ALA A 520 20.42 6.36 -3.52
C ALA A 520 21.57 5.69 -2.75
N ARG A 521 22.04 6.30 -1.67
CA ARG A 521 23.06 5.71 -0.79
C ARG A 521 22.59 4.42 -0.13
N MET A 522 21.35 4.39 0.38
CA MET A 522 20.76 3.19 0.95
C MET A 522 20.71 2.06 -0.10
N LYS A 523 20.24 2.38 -1.31
CA LYS A 523 20.19 1.40 -2.42
C LYS A 523 21.57 0.83 -2.75
N GLN A 524 22.61 1.69 -2.84
CA GLN A 524 24.00 1.26 -3.06
C GLN A 524 24.47 0.28 -1.97
N PHE A 525 24.12 0.53 -0.70
CA PHE A 525 24.48 -0.38 0.39
C PHE A 525 23.77 -1.73 0.27
N TYR A 526 22.48 -1.73 -0.08
CA TYR A 526 21.75 -2.97 -0.35
C TYR A 526 22.37 -3.76 -1.51
N ASP A 527 22.74 -3.09 -2.59
CA ASP A 527 23.40 -3.72 -3.74
C ASP A 527 24.77 -4.31 -3.35
N ALA A 528 25.57 -3.57 -2.58
CA ALA A 528 26.87 -4.02 -2.11
C ALA A 528 26.81 -5.30 -1.26
N VAL A 529 25.73 -5.49 -0.51
CA VAL A 529 25.53 -6.71 0.28
C VAL A 529 24.76 -7.79 -0.46
N GLY A 530 24.32 -7.54 -1.70
CA GLY A 530 23.54 -8.49 -2.51
C GLY A 530 22.16 -8.76 -1.91
N ALA A 531 21.49 -7.71 -1.44
CA ALA A 531 20.17 -7.79 -0.81
C ALA A 531 19.22 -6.74 -1.39
N VAL A 532 17.95 -6.85 -1.01
CA VAL A 532 16.90 -5.88 -1.35
C VAL A 532 16.10 -5.53 -0.09
N GLY A 533 15.60 -4.30 -0.04
CA GLY A 533 14.69 -3.88 1.05
C GLY A 533 13.42 -4.73 1.06
N LYS A 534 12.92 -5.06 2.24
CA LYS A 534 11.77 -5.96 2.43
C LYS A 534 10.46 -5.23 2.69
N TYR A 535 10.50 -4.09 3.36
CA TYR A 535 9.30 -3.38 3.84
C TYR A 535 9.29 -1.95 3.34
N PHE A 536 8.20 -1.56 2.68
CA PHE A 536 8.01 -0.22 2.13
C PHE A 536 6.67 0.35 2.56
N ASP A 537 6.66 1.56 3.09
CA ASP A 537 5.47 2.37 3.35
C ASP A 537 5.46 3.52 2.33
N VAL A 538 4.60 3.42 1.33
CA VAL A 538 4.49 4.39 0.24
C VAL A 538 3.34 5.33 0.51
N ASP A 539 3.65 6.61 0.68
CA ASP A 539 2.65 7.62 0.96
C ASP A 539 1.78 7.92 -0.27
N ARG A 540 0.50 8.18 -0.03
CA ARG A 540 -0.49 8.57 -1.02
C ARG A 540 -1.22 9.82 -0.52
N TYR A 541 -1.19 10.89 -1.29
CA TYR A 541 -1.98 12.08 -1.03
C TYR A 541 -3.43 11.86 -1.49
N LYS A 542 -4.36 12.57 -0.87
CA LYS A 542 -5.75 12.61 -1.34
C LYS A 542 -5.79 13.07 -2.80
N GLN A 543 -6.69 12.46 -3.56
CA GLN A 543 -7.00 12.89 -4.92
C GLN A 543 -7.80 14.19 -4.92
#